data_04985fa16ceb0caa057d06741dac263d
#
_entry.id   04985fa16ceb0caa057d06741dac263d
#
_cell.length_a   1.000
_cell.length_b   1.000
_cell.length_c   1.000
_cell.angle_alpha   90.00
_cell.angle_beta   90.00
_cell.angle_gamma   90.00
#
_symmetry.space_group_name_H-M   'P 1'
#
loop_
_entity.id
_entity.type
_entity.pdbx_description
1 polymer ?
#
loop_
_entity_poly.entity_id
_entity_poly.type
_entity_poly.pdbx_seq_one_letter_code
_entity_poly.pdbx_strand_id
1 'polypeptide(L)'
;MEGFANKPVDFAQLMEEVASVLNIDTNVIDNAKENPVIGTSEPSLKVDKNVLDLKKAVDLWGSEEAILQEVDKFSSTCRDKIDELMGAAIREDYKAVATLSHGLKGTSGNLCLTTFYHTTREIEAQALKSIVNIEEINRLRDALERIELMLSESPLYAENAINESIDNALLLSHLEAMLDSVEQNMVDEEELTFLREVGCSSHKEQITQILLDIDDFEFELAHERISTLIKELK
;
A
#
# COMPACT_ATOMS: atom_id res chain seq x y z
N MET A 1 -23.81 -0.59 27.72
CA MET A 1 -22.86 -1.68 27.42
C MET A 1 -21.93 -1.14 26.38
N GLU A 2 -20.63 -1.15 26.64
CA GLU A 2 -19.62 -0.70 25.69
C GLU A 2 -19.23 -1.91 24.82
N GLY A 3 -19.33 -1.75 23.50
CA GLY A 3 -18.92 -2.79 22.55
C GLY A 3 -17.40 -2.82 22.36
N PHE A 4 -16.82 -4.00 22.23
CA PHE A 4 -15.38 -4.19 22.03
C PHE A 4 -15.12 -4.93 20.71
N ALA A 5 -14.33 -4.34 19.84
CA ALA A 5 -13.84 -5.02 18.65
C ALA A 5 -12.37 -5.43 18.85
N ASN A 6 -12.05 -6.70 18.60
CA ASN A 6 -10.69 -7.23 18.66
C ASN A 6 -9.94 -6.99 17.34
N LYS A 7 -8.62 -6.78 17.40
CA LYS A 7 -7.75 -6.72 16.20
C LYS A 7 -7.18 -8.11 15.90
N PRO A 8 -7.19 -8.57 14.64
CA PRO A 8 -7.66 -7.87 13.43
C PRO A 8 -9.17 -7.66 13.44
N VAL A 9 -9.64 -6.54 12.87
CA VAL A 9 -11.08 -6.17 12.87
C VAL A 9 -11.79 -7.06 11.86
N ASP A 10 -12.67 -7.94 12.34
CA ASP A 10 -13.62 -8.65 11.52
C ASP A 10 -14.80 -7.72 11.23
N PHE A 11 -14.98 -7.37 9.96
CA PHE A 11 -16.00 -6.42 9.54
C PHE A 11 -17.42 -6.92 9.84
N ALA A 12 -17.67 -8.23 9.71
CA ALA A 12 -18.97 -8.82 10.03
C ALA A 12 -19.28 -8.69 11.53
N GLN A 13 -18.29 -8.98 12.38
CA GLN A 13 -18.40 -8.86 13.82
C GLN A 13 -18.57 -7.39 14.25
N LEU A 14 -17.85 -6.47 13.59
CA LEU A 14 -18.02 -5.03 13.83
C LEU A 14 -19.43 -4.55 13.47
N MET A 15 -19.98 -5.02 12.35
CA MET A 15 -21.33 -4.65 11.92
C MET A 15 -22.41 -5.22 12.85
N GLU A 16 -22.24 -6.43 13.38
CA GLU A 16 -23.13 -7.00 14.40
C GLU A 16 -23.12 -6.18 15.70
N GLU A 17 -21.93 -5.78 16.17
CA GLU A 17 -21.78 -4.91 17.35
C GLU A 17 -22.40 -3.53 17.12
N VAL A 18 -22.18 -2.91 15.98
CA VAL A 18 -22.78 -1.62 15.60
C VAL A 18 -24.31 -1.73 15.55
N ALA A 19 -24.85 -2.80 14.92
CA ALA A 19 -26.29 -3.03 14.87
C ALA A 19 -26.88 -3.24 16.28
N SER A 20 -26.18 -3.97 17.15
CA SER A 20 -26.57 -4.18 18.55
C SER A 20 -26.58 -2.88 19.33
N VAL A 21 -25.57 -2.02 19.19
CA VAL A 21 -25.48 -0.72 19.89
C VAL A 21 -26.53 0.27 19.40
N LEU A 22 -26.83 0.25 18.10
CA LEU A 22 -27.81 1.14 17.48
C LEU A 22 -29.26 0.62 17.56
N ASN A 23 -29.47 -0.57 18.13
CA ASN A 23 -30.80 -1.22 18.22
C ASN A 23 -31.47 -1.38 16.83
N ILE A 24 -30.69 -1.62 15.79
CA ILE A 24 -31.17 -1.85 14.42
C ILE A 24 -31.54 -3.33 14.30
N ASP A 25 -32.75 -3.59 13.76
CA ASP A 25 -33.26 -4.95 13.56
C ASP A 25 -32.40 -5.68 12.51
N THR A 26 -31.70 -6.73 12.93
CA THR A 26 -30.74 -7.48 12.10
C THR A 26 -31.39 -8.18 10.89
N ASN A 27 -32.71 -8.25 10.84
CA ASN A 27 -33.43 -8.80 9.68
C ASN A 27 -33.26 -7.96 8.38
N VAL A 28 -32.75 -6.73 8.48
CA VAL A 28 -32.44 -5.89 7.32
C VAL A 28 -31.06 -6.27 6.72
N ILE A 29 -30.18 -6.86 7.53
CA ILE A 29 -28.82 -7.26 7.11
C ILE A 29 -28.85 -8.58 6.34
N ASP A 30 -29.80 -9.48 6.63
CA ASP A 30 -29.94 -10.73 5.90
C ASP A 30 -30.41 -10.53 4.45
N ASN A 31 -31.11 -9.44 4.14
CA ASN A 31 -31.45 -9.09 2.75
C ASN A 31 -30.29 -8.46 1.94
N ALA A 32 -29.20 -8.10 2.61
CA ALA A 32 -27.96 -7.67 1.93
C ALA A 32 -27.06 -8.85 1.55
N LYS A 33 -27.37 -10.07 2.03
CA LYS A 33 -26.66 -11.31 1.63
C LYS A 33 -27.11 -11.88 0.27
N GLU A 34 -28.15 -11.31 -0.34
CA GLU A 34 -28.60 -11.63 -1.70
C GLU A 34 -28.16 -10.62 -2.74
N ASN A 35 -26.94 -10.09 -2.63
CA ASN A 35 -26.26 -9.60 -3.82
C ASN A 35 -25.62 -10.79 -4.53
N PRO A 36 -25.70 -10.86 -5.88
CA PRO A 36 -25.34 -12.06 -6.63
C PRO A 36 -23.91 -12.45 -6.29
N VAL A 37 -23.71 -13.70 -5.90
CA VAL A 37 -22.44 -14.39 -5.87
C VAL A 37 -21.80 -14.16 -7.24
N ILE A 38 -20.98 -13.14 -7.35
CA ILE A 38 -20.01 -13.04 -8.43
C ILE A 38 -19.11 -14.24 -8.19
N GLY A 39 -19.10 -15.14 -9.16
CA GLY A 39 -18.62 -16.48 -9.10
C GLY A 39 -17.41 -16.64 -8.19
N THR A 40 -17.46 -17.64 -7.33
CA THR A 40 -16.30 -18.23 -6.67
C THR A 40 -15.39 -18.82 -7.75
N SER A 41 -14.69 -17.97 -8.49
CA SER A 41 -13.50 -18.41 -9.21
C SER A 41 -12.52 -18.84 -8.13
N GLU A 42 -12.01 -20.07 -8.23
CA GLU A 42 -10.87 -20.47 -7.40
C GLU A 42 -9.81 -19.36 -7.50
N PRO A 43 -9.14 -18.99 -6.38
CA PRO A 43 -8.14 -17.94 -6.41
C PRO A 43 -7.15 -18.21 -7.53
N SER A 44 -6.96 -17.24 -8.40
CA SER A 44 -6.12 -17.35 -9.59
C SER A 44 -4.65 -17.53 -9.23
N LEU A 45 -4.29 -17.11 -8.04
CA LEU A 45 -2.93 -17.12 -7.51
C LEU A 45 -2.72 -18.32 -6.58
N LYS A 46 -1.68 -19.11 -6.83
CA LYS A 46 -1.19 -20.14 -5.89
C LYS A 46 -0.26 -19.49 -4.88
N VAL A 47 -0.81 -18.84 -3.89
CA VAL A 47 -0.06 -18.19 -2.81
C VAL A 47 0.28 -19.19 -1.71
N ASP A 48 1.54 -19.17 -1.23
CA ASP A 48 1.92 -19.88 -0.02
C ASP A 48 1.17 -19.26 1.19
N LYS A 49 0.36 -20.06 1.88
CA LYS A 49 -0.39 -19.64 3.07
C LYS A 49 0.51 -19.13 4.20
N ASN A 50 1.79 -19.48 4.19
CA ASN A 50 2.76 -18.94 5.13
C ASN A 50 3.12 -17.48 4.80
N VAL A 51 3.00 -17.08 3.54
CA VAL A 51 3.20 -15.68 3.13
C VAL A 51 1.91 -14.90 3.32
N LEU A 52 0.84 -15.30 2.66
CA LEU A 52 -0.47 -14.65 2.69
C LEU A 52 -1.59 -15.69 2.81
N ASP A 53 -2.45 -15.58 3.82
CA ASP A 53 -3.69 -16.34 3.88
C ASP A 53 -4.72 -15.67 2.97
N LEU A 54 -4.59 -15.96 1.66
CA LEU A 54 -5.37 -15.30 0.60
C LEU A 54 -6.87 -15.48 0.81
N LYS A 55 -7.32 -16.66 1.26
CA LYS A 55 -8.74 -16.90 1.51
C LYS A 55 -9.29 -15.97 2.56
N LYS A 56 -8.62 -15.89 3.72
CA LYS A 56 -9.01 -14.99 4.81
C LYS A 56 -8.90 -13.53 4.40
N ALA A 57 -7.89 -13.18 3.62
CA ALA A 57 -7.68 -11.83 3.12
C ALA A 57 -8.82 -11.40 2.17
N VAL A 58 -9.23 -12.26 1.23
CA VAL A 58 -10.37 -11.99 0.33
C VAL A 58 -11.68 -11.87 1.12
N ASP A 59 -11.90 -12.72 2.13
CA ASP A 59 -13.08 -12.62 3.00
C ASP A 59 -13.15 -11.26 3.73
N LEU A 60 -12.01 -10.66 4.07
CA LEU A 60 -11.92 -9.36 4.76
C LEU A 60 -11.95 -8.16 3.81
N TRP A 61 -11.32 -8.27 2.64
CA TRP A 61 -11.08 -7.15 1.71
C TRP A 61 -12.01 -7.18 0.49
N GLY A 62 -12.80 -8.24 0.31
CA GLY A 62 -13.81 -8.39 -0.73
C GLY A 62 -13.30 -8.94 -2.06
N SER A 63 -12.05 -8.74 -2.43
CA SER A 63 -11.47 -9.28 -3.66
C SER A 63 -9.97 -9.55 -3.54
N GLU A 64 -9.44 -10.41 -4.42
CA GLU A 64 -8.01 -10.70 -4.56
C GLU A 64 -7.24 -9.45 -5.00
N GLU A 65 -7.79 -8.68 -5.91
CA GLU A 65 -7.20 -7.44 -6.41
C GLU A 65 -7.04 -6.40 -5.29
N ALA A 66 -8.09 -6.15 -4.51
CA ALA A 66 -8.06 -5.18 -3.42
C ALA A 66 -7.00 -5.51 -2.37
N ILE A 67 -6.88 -6.78 -1.97
CA ILE A 67 -5.86 -7.19 -1.01
C ILE A 67 -4.45 -7.09 -1.58
N LEU A 68 -4.23 -7.46 -2.85
CA LEU A 68 -2.90 -7.38 -3.46
C LEU A 68 -2.43 -5.93 -3.61
N GLN A 69 -3.31 -4.99 -3.95
CA GLN A 69 -3.00 -3.56 -3.96
C GLN A 69 -2.59 -3.04 -2.57
N GLU A 70 -3.28 -3.46 -1.51
CA GLU A 70 -2.92 -3.05 -0.15
C GLU A 70 -1.63 -3.72 0.36
N VAL A 71 -1.37 -4.96 -0.06
CA VAL A 71 -0.09 -5.65 0.24
C VAL A 71 1.07 -4.96 -0.48
N ASP A 72 0.88 -4.47 -1.70
CA ASP A 72 1.88 -3.70 -2.45
C ASP A 72 2.21 -2.37 -1.75
N LYS A 73 1.20 -1.59 -1.37
CA LYS A 73 1.38 -0.36 -0.57
C LYS A 73 2.09 -0.63 0.75
N PHE A 74 1.79 -1.75 1.39
CA PHE A 74 2.48 -2.17 2.59
C PHE A 74 3.95 -2.47 2.31
N SER A 75 4.27 -3.25 1.28
CA SER A 75 5.64 -3.65 0.95
C SER A 75 6.51 -2.44 0.61
N SER A 76 6.00 -1.49 -0.15
CA SER A 76 6.71 -0.27 -0.55
C SER A 76 7.14 0.61 0.63
N THR A 77 6.36 0.64 1.72
CA THR A 77 6.66 1.44 2.92
C THR A 77 7.31 0.62 4.05
N CYS A 78 7.31 -0.70 3.93
CA CYS A 78 7.73 -1.59 5.01
C CYS A 78 9.24 -1.65 5.18
N ARG A 79 10.00 -1.51 4.09
CA ARG A 79 11.47 -1.56 4.08
C ARG A 79 12.07 -0.51 5.00
N ASP A 80 11.63 0.73 4.89
CA ASP A 80 12.08 1.84 5.74
C ASP A 80 11.76 1.60 7.22
N LYS A 81 10.57 1.06 7.50
CA LYS A 81 10.17 0.71 8.87
C LYS A 81 11.00 -0.42 9.47
N ILE A 82 11.42 -1.40 8.67
CA ILE A 82 12.33 -2.46 9.12
C ILE A 82 13.73 -1.88 9.39
N ASP A 83 14.19 -0.93 8.57
CA ASP A 83 15.47 -0.26 8.78
C ASP A 83 15.45 0.62 10.04
N GLU A 84 14.35 1.32 10.29
CA GLU A 84 14.14 2.07 11.53
C GLU A 84 14.12 1.13 12.76
N LEU A 85 13.43 -0.02 12.65
CA LEU A 85 13.38 -1.05 13.67
C LEU A 85 14.76 -1.60 13.96
N MET A 86 15.56 -1.90 12.93
CA MET A 86 16.94 -2.35 13.06
C MET A 86 17.81 -1.29 13.75
N GLY A 87 17.67 -0.02 13.36
CA GLY A 87 18.37 1.09 14.01
C GLY A 87 18.02 1.23 15.49
N ALA A 88 16.75 1.09 15.86
CA ALA A 88 16.31 1.09 17.26
C ALA A 88 16.88 -0.10 18.04
N ALA A 89 16.91 -1.28 17.41
CA ALA A 89 17.47 -2.50 17.98
C ALA A 89 18.98 -2.37 18.28
N ILE A 90 19.74 -1.81 17.34
CA ILE A 90 21.19 -1.57 17.53
C ILE A 90 21.46 -0.59 18.67
N ARG A 91 20.58 0.38 18.88
CA ARG A 91 20.68 1.35 19.99
C ARG A 91 20.13 0.80 21.31
N GLU A 92 19.64 -0.43 21.33
CA GLU A 92 18.97 -1.06 22.49
C GLU A 92 17.75 -0.24 22.99
N ASP A 93 17.10 0.51 22.09
CA ASP A 93 15.86 1.23 22.40
C ASP A 93 14.67 0.29 22.35
N TYR A 94 14.51 -0.51 23.40
CA TYR A 94 13.47 -1.53 23.51
C TYR A 94 12.06 -0.94 23.39
N LYS A 95 11.86 0.30 23.81
CA LYS A 95 10.56 0.96 23.72
C LYS A 95 10.22 1.30 22.27
N ALA A 96 11.18 1.84 21.52
CA ALA A 96 11.00 2.10 20.07
C ALA A 96 10.79 0.80 19.31
N VAL A 97 11.60 -0.25 19.60
CA VAL A 97 11.43 -1.59 19.01
C VAL A 97 10.03 -2.14 19.27
N ALA A 98 9.51 -2.06 20.49
CA ALA A 98 8.16 -2.53 20.82
C ALA A 98 7.09 -1.74 20.07
N THR A 99 7.22 -0.41 19.97
CA THR A 99 6.24 0.45 19.30
C THR A 99 6.21 0.19 17.80
N LEU A 100 7.36 0.13 17.14
CA LEU A 100 7.48 -0.14 15.71
C LEU A 100 6.94 -1.55 15.36
N SER A 101 7.34 -2.55 16.15
CA SER A 101 6.84 -3.92 15.96
C SER A 101 5.33 -4.02 16.18
N HIS A 102 4.76 -3.27 17.13
CA HIS A 102 3.32 -3.23 17.35
C HIS A 102 2.58 -2.69 16.11
N GLY A 103 3.07 -1.61 15.52
CA GLY A 103 2.50 -1.04 14.28
C GLY A 103 2.56 -2.03 13.11
N LEU A 104 3.74 -2.62 12.87
CA LEU A 104 3.94 -3.62 11.82
C LEU A 104 3.08 -4.86 12.02
N LYS A 105 2.96 -5.35 13.28
CA LYS A 105 2.08 -6.47 13.63
C LYS A 105 0.61 -6.17 13.31
N GLY A 106 0.13 -4.98 13.66
CA GLY A 106 -1.25 -4.56 13.38
C GLY A 106 -1.56 -4.56 11.90
N THR A 107 -0.71 -3.93 11.10
CA THR A 107 -0.89 -3.85 9.64
C THR A 107 -0.80 -5.23 8.99
N SER A 108 0.25 -6.01 9.28
CA SER A 108 0.41 -7.34 8.70
C SER A 108 -0.70 -8.33 9.10
N GLY A 109 -1.26 -8.18 10.29
CA GLY A 109 -2.41 -8.95 10.76
C GLY A 109 -3.68 -8.65 9.95
N ASN A 110 -3.95 -7.37 9.66
CA ASN A 110 -5.09 -6.95 8.84
C ASN A 110 -4.94 -7.39 7.38
N LEU A 111 -3.71 -7.46 6.87
CA LEU A 111 -3.38 -7.95 5.52
C LEU A 111 -3.25 -9.48 5.46
N CYS A 112 -3.45 -10.19 6.56
CA CYS A 112 -3.32 -11.66 6.65
C CYS A 112 -1.93 -12.19 6.22
N LEU A 113 -0.85 -11.41 6.41
CA LEU A 113 0.54 -11.77 6.14
C LEU A 113 1.09 -12.64 7.28
N THR A 114 0.94 -13.95 7.17
CA THR A 114 1.06 -14.89 8.29
C THR A 114 2.45 -14.90 8.92
N THR A 115 3.49 -15.15 8.15
CA THR A 115 4.88 -15.20 8.67
C THR A 115 5.31 -13.85 9.21
N PHE A 116 5.02 -12.78 8.48
CA PHE A 116 5.37 -11.42 8.87
C PHE A 116 4.71 -11.04 10.21
N TYR A 117 3.42 -11.32 10.37
CA TYR A 117 2.67 -11.11 11.60
C TYR A 117 3.28 -11.87 12.80
N HIS A 118 3.63 -13.15 12.62
CA HIS A 118 4.18 -13.94 13.70
C HIS A 118 5.56 -13.43 14.12
N THR A 119 6.42 -13.09 13.17
CA THR A 119 7.76 -12.57 13.45
C THR A 119 7.69 -11.22 14.17
N THR A 120 6.84 -10.29 13.72
CA THR A 120 6.66 -8.99 14.40
C THR A 120 6.11 -9.15 15.82
N ARG A 121 5.18 -10.09 16.02
CA ARG A 121 4.65 -10.41 17.36
C ARG A 121 5.72 -10.92 18.31
N GLU A 122 6.64 -11.74 17.82
CA GLU A 122 7.76 -12.25 18.61
C GLU A 122 8.74 -11.14 18.99
N ILE A 123 9.10 -10.28 18.04
CA ILE A 123 9.97 -9.12 18.29
C ILE A 123 9.34 -8.18 19.34
N GLU A 124 8.04 -7.85 19.21
CA GLU A 124 7.33 -7.05 20.20
C GLU A 124 7.38 -7.68 21.60
N ALA A 125 7.07 -8.97 21.68
CA ALA A 125 7.06 -9.70 22.96
C ALA A 125 8.43 -9.78 23.63
N GLN A 126 9.51 -9.85 22.85
CA GLN A 126 10.89 -9.82 23.34
C GLN A 126 11.27 -8.39 23.79
N ALA A 127 10.95 -7.37 23.00
CA ALA A 127 11.26 -5.97 23.31
C ALA A 127 10.59 -5.51 24.62
N LEU A 128 9.37 -5.95 24.90
CA LEU A 128 8.67 -5.70 26.17
C LEU A 128 9.40 -6.32 27.39
N LYS A 129 10.27 -7.28 27.16
CA LYS A 129 11.14 -7.90 28.20
C LYS A 129 12.57 -7.34 28.16
N SER A 130 12.80 -6.25 27.43
CA SER A 130 14.11 -5.65 27.19
C SER A 130 15.10 -6.62 26.53
N ILE A 131 14.60 -7.42 25.60
CA ILE A 131 15.39 -8.36 24.79
C ILE A 131 15.19 -7.98 23.32
N VAL A 132 16.26 -7.95 22.56
CA VAL A 132 16.24 -7.76 21.11
C VAL A 132 17.09 -8.83 20.46
N ASN A 133 16.52 -9.47 19.43
CA ASN A 133 17.22 -10.43 18.60
C ASN A 133 17.29 -9.89 17.16
N ILE A 134 18.49 -9.52 16.72
CA ILE A 134 18.75 -9.00 15.36
C ILE A 134 18.38 -10.04 14.30
N GLU A 135 18.54 -11.33 14.56
CA GLU A 135 18.17 -12.38 13.61
C GLU A 135 16.67 -12.40 13.32
N GLU A 136 15.83 -12.11 14.32
CA GLU A 136 14.39 -12.01 14.10
C GLU A 136 14.02 -10.82 13.19
N ILE A 137 14.75 -9.70 13.30
CA ILE A 137 14.56 -8.54 12.41
C ILE A 137 15.03 -8.88 10.99
N ASN A 138 16.11 -9.63 10.82
CA ASN A 138 16.53 -10.11 9.51
C ASN A 138 15.47 -11.06 8.89
N ARG A 139 14.82 -11.89 9.68
CA ARG A 139 13.70 -12.72 9.21
C ARG A 139 12.50 -11.89 8.70
N LEU A 140 12.31 -10.67 9.21
CA LEU A 140 11.31 -9.77 8.62
C LEU A 140 11.69 -9.32 7.22
N ARG A 141 12.97 -9.08 6.95
CA ARG A 141 13.47 -8.77 5.60
C ARG A 141 13.22 -9.94 4.65
N ASP A 142 13.57 -11.15 5.08
CA ASP A 142 13.32 -12.36 4.28
C ASP A 142 11.82 -12.57 4.02
N ALA A 143 10.97 -12.25 5.01
CA ALA A 143 9.52 -12.33 4.85
C ALA A 143 8.99 -11.25 3.88
N LEU A 144 9.55 -10.04 3.90
CA LEU A 144 9.22 -8.97 2.95
C LEU A 144 9.62 -9.35 1.52
N GLU A 145 10.83 -9.87 1.32
CA GLU A 145 11.28 -10.34 -0.01
C GLU A 145 10.36 -11.42 -0.59
N ARG A 146 9.84 -12.32 0.25
CA ARG A 146 8.85 -13.32 -0.19
C ARG A 146 7.51 -12.70 -0.59
N ILE A 147 7.09 -11.63 0.10
CA ILE A 147 5.89 -10.87 -0.26
C ILE A 147 6.10 -10.18 -1.61
N GLU A 148 7.23 -9.52 -1.81
CA GLU A 148 7.60 -8.84 -3.05
C GLU A 148 7.66 -9.84 -4.23
N LEU A 149 8.26 -11.01 -4.01
CA LEU A 149 8.29 -12.08 -5.00
C LEU A 149 6.88 -12.56 -5.36
N MET A 150 6.04 -12.81 -4.37
CA MET A 150 4.64 -13.22 -4.55
C MET A 150 3.87 -12.18 -5.38
N LEU A 151 4.04 -10.90 -5.10
CA LEU A 151 3.42 -9.82 -5.86
C LEU A 151 3.88 -9.83 -7.32
N SER A 152 5.18 -9.95 -7.56
CA SER A 152 5.76 -9.96 -8.92
C SER A 152 5.29 -11.15 -9.77
N GLU A 153 4.95 -12.29 -9.15
CA GLU A 153 4.44 -13.47 -9.81
C GLU A 153 2.91 -13.44 -10.04
N SER A 154 2.23 -12.43 -9.48
CA SER A 154 0.77 -12.29 -9.62
C SER A 154 0.40 -11.82 -11.03
N PRO A 155 -0.56 -12.51 -11.71
CA PRO A 155 -1.08 -12.06 -13.00
C PRO A 155 -1.67 -10.63 -12.95
N LEU A 156 -2.31 -10.28 -11.82
CA LEU A 156 -2.85 -8.93 -11.60
C LEU A 156 -1.75 -7.87 -11.53
N TYR A 157 -0.58 -8.23 -11.03
CA TYR A 157 0.58 -7.33 -11.00
C TYR A 157 1.19 -7.15 -12.38
N ALA A 158 1.23 -8.21 -13.18
CA ALA A 158 1.67 -8.14 -14.57
C ALA A 158 0.73 -7.29 -15.44
N GLU A 159 -0.57 -7.33 -15.20
CA GLU A 159 -1.58 -6.53 -15.87
C GLU A 159 -1.50 -5.06 -15.45
N ASN A 160 -1.28 -4.79 -14.17
CA ASN A 160 -1.01 -3.45 -13.65
C ASN A 160 0.31 -2.87 -14.16
N ALA A 161 1.36 -3.66 -14.27
CA ALA A 161 2.65 -3.23 -14.87
C ALA A 161 2.51 -2.85 -16.35
N ILE A 162 1.61 -3.53 -17.10
CA ILE A 162 1.28 -3.17 -18.48
C ILE A 162 0.49 -1.83 -18.51
N ASN A 163 -0.47 -1.65 -17.60
CA ASN A 163 -1.23 -0.42 -17.50
C ASN A 163 -0.35 0.74 -17.03
N GLU A 164 0.54 0.53 -16.08
CA GLU A 164 1.52 1.53 -15.64
C GLU A 164 2.49 1.92 -16.76
N SER A 165 2.90 0.96 -17.60
CA SER A 165 3.71 1.23 -18.79
C SER A 165 2.97 2.05 -19.86
N ILE A 166 1.65 1.84 -20.02
CA ILE A 166 0.80 2.62 -20.93
C ILE A 166 0.59 4.02 -20.35
N ASP A 167 0.33 4.13 -19.05
CA ASP A 167 0.21 5.40 -18.36
C ASP A 167 1.50 6.22 -18.41
N ASN A 168 2.66 5.59 -18.26
CA ASN A 168 3.96 6.24 -18.40
C ASN A 168 4.23 6.73 -19.81
N ALA A 169 3.83 5.99 -20.85
CA ALA A 169 3.96 6.42 -22.23
C ALA A 169 3.04 7.63 -22.56
N LEU A 170 1.84 7.64 -21.99
CA LEU A 170 0.91 8.76 -22.10
C LEU A 170 1.44 9.97 -21.32
N LEU A 171 1.89 9.78 -20.10
CA LEU A 171 2.52 10.82 -19.28
C LEU A 171 3.72 11.43 -19.99
N LEU A 172 4.57 10.60 -20.59
CA LEU A 172 5.74 11.05 -21.35
C LEU A 172 5.35 11.98 -22.51
N SER A 173 4.30 11.64 -23.27
CA SER A 173 3.83 12.47 -24.37
C SER A 173 3.31 13.84 -23.92
N HIS A 174 2.58 13.90 -22.81
CA HIS A 174 2.09 15.14 -22.22
C HIS A 174 3.20 15.99 -21.61
N LEU A 175 4.22 15.35 -20.97
CA LEU A 175 5.39 16.05 -20.46
C LEU A 175 6.26 16.63 -21.59
N GLU A 176 6.39 15.95 -22.73
CA GLU A 176 7.10 16.46 -23.90
C GLU A 176 6.36 17.69 -24.50
N ALA A 177 5.04 17.64 -24.59
CA ALA A 177 4.25 18.78 -25.05
C ALA A 177 4.30 19.97 -24.06
N MET A 178 4.25 19.71 -22.77
CA MET A 178 4.41 20.75 -21.74
C MET A 178 5.81 21.36 -21.78
N LEU A 179 6.86 20.59 -22.02
CA LEU A 179 8.22 21.08 -22.13
C LEU A 179 8.35 22.14 -23.22
N ASP A 180 7.78 21.87 -24.41
CA ASP A 180 7.76 22.79 -25.55
C ASP A 180 7.04 24.12 -25.21
N SER A 181 5.98 24.04 -24.43
CA SER A 181 5.22 25.24 -23.99
C SER A 181 5.99 26.05 -22.96
N VAL A 182 6.61 25.40 -21.97
CA VAL A 182 7.39 26.03 -20.92
C VAL A 182 8.66 26.71 -21.48
N GLU A 183 9.31 26.16 -22.50
CA GLU A 183 10.43 26.79 -23.22
C GLU A 183 10.05 28.14 -23.84
N GLN A 184 8.77 28.30 -24.22
CA GLN A 184 8.25 29.55 -24.79
C GLN A 184 7.68 30.49 -23.71
N ASN A 185 7.85 30.19 -22.42
CA ASN A 185 7.23 30.86 -21.29
C ASN A 185 5.69 30.92 -21.42
N MET A 186 5.11 29.88 -21.98
CA MET A 186 3.67 29.69 -22.10
C MET A 186 3.24 28.47 -21.30
N VAL A 187 1.98 28.43 -20.96
CA VAL A 187 1.36 27.28 -20.29
C VAL A 187 0.23 26.79 -21.18
N ASP A 188 0.30 25.51 -21.54
CA ASP A 188 -0.80 24.85 -22.21
C ASP A 188 -1.80 24.36 -21.16
N GLU A 189 -3.03 24.89 -21.19
CA GLU A 189 -4.06 24.55 -20.20
C GLU A 189 -4.53 23.10 -20.30
N GLU A 190 -4.47 22.50 -21.50
CA GLU A 190 -4.84 21.11 -21.71
C GLU A 190 -3.84 20.17 -21.04
N GLU A 191 -2.56 20.42 -21.26
CA GLU A 191 -1.46 19.69 -20.63
C GLU A 191 -1.44 19.88 -19.12
N LEU A 192 -1.68 21.10 -18.64
CA LEU A 192 -1.74 21.41 -17.22
C LEU A 192 -2.91 20.67 -16.53
N THR A 193 -4.07 20.62 -17.18
CA THR A 193 -5.25 19.91 -16.67
C THR A 193 -4.97 18.42 -16.59
N PHE A 194 -4.37 17.85 -17.63
CA PHE A 194 -3.97 16.46 -17.65
C PHE A 194 -3.01 16.12 -16.49
N LEU A 195 -1.94 16.91 -16.30
CA LEU A 195 -0.97 16.68 -15.22
C LEU A 195 -1.60 16.81 -13.82
N ARG A 196 -2.61 17.69 -13.64
CA ARG A 196 -3.36 17.80 -12.38
C ARG A 196 -4.27 16.60 -12.11
N GLU A 197 -4.83 15.99 -13.15
CA GLU A 197 -5.73 14.84 -13.05
C GLU A 197 -4.99 13.50 -12.99
N VAL A 198 -3.78 13.43 -13.54
CA VAL A 198 -2.97 12.22 -13.54
C VAL A 198 -2.54 11.87 -12.12
N GLY A 199 -3.31 10.97 -11.51
CA GLY A 199 -3.02 10.38 -10.21
C GLY A 199 -1.93 9.29 -10.25
N CYS A 200 -0.93 9.37 -11.17
CA CYS A 200 0.18 8.42 -11.22
C CYS A 200 0.88 8.33 -9.87
N SER A 201 0.76 7.21 -9.21
CA SER A 201 1.27 7.00 -7.86
C SER A 201 2.79 7.05 -7.78
N SER A 202 3.50 6.60 -8.82
CA SER A 202 4.95 6.54 -8.86
C SER A 202 5.65 7.89 -9.04
N HIS A 203 5.03 8.87 -9.72
CA HIS A 203 5.63 10.18 -10.01
C HIS A 203 4.87 11.38 -9.43
N LYS A 204 3.93 11.12 -8.53
CA LYS A 204 3.02 12.15 -7.97
C LYS A 204 3.77 13.33 -7.33
N GLU A 205 4.82 13.07 -6.60
CA GLU A 205 5.58 14.11 -5.91
C GLU A 205 6.32 15.01 -6.91
N GLN A 206 6.94 14.42 -7.93
CA GLN A 206 7.64 15.13 -8.99
C GLN A 206 6.68 15.99 -9.81
N ILE A 207 5.53 15.43 -10.20
CA ILE A 207 4.48 16.17 -10.93
C ILE A 207 3.95 17.33 -10.08
N THR A 208 3.72 17.12 -8.79
CA THR A 208 3.26 18.19 -7.89
C THR A 208 4.27 19.35 -7.83
N GLN A 209 5.57 19.06 -7.80
CA GLN A 209 6.60 20.09 -7.81
C GLN A 209 6.66 20.85 -9.15
N ILE A 210 6.49 20.15 -10.28
CA ILE A 210 6.40 20.77 -11.61
C ILE A 210 5.21 21.75 -11.67
N LEU A 211 4.05 21.31 -11.18
CA LEU A 211 2.85 22.14 -11.15
C LEU A 211 3.02 23.38 -10.28
N LEU A 212 3.68 23.27 -9.13
CA LEU A 212 3.98 24.41 -8.26
C LEU A 212 4.92 25.40 -8.93
N ASP A 213 6.00 24.93 -9.59
CA ASP A 213 6.92 25.81 -10.30
C ASP A 213 6.21 26.56 -11.45
N ILE A 214 5.28 25.92 -12.16
CA ILE A 214 4.47 26.54 -13.19
C ILE A 214 3.50 27.57 -12.61
N ASP A 215 2.78 27.24 -11.52
CA ASP A 215 1.85 28.14 -10.85
C ASP A 215 2.57 29.39 -10.26
N ASP A 216 3.83 29.26 -9.87
CA ASP A 216 4.69 30.33 -9.38
C ASP A 216 5.43 31.09 -10.51
N PHE A 217 5.19 30.74 -11.78
CA PHE A 217 5.83 31.29 -12.99
C PHE A 217 7.37 31.08 -13.03
N GLU A 218 7.88 30.07 -12.33
CA GLU A 218 9.29 29.68 -12.32
C GLU A 218 9.58 28.68 -13.47
N PHE A 219 9.42 29.16 -14.71
CA PHE A 219 9.47 28.30 -15.92
C PHE A 219 10.83 27.63 -16.13
N GLU A 220 11.93 28.23 -15.71
CA GLU A 220 13.27 27.61 -15.80
C GLU A 220 13.38 26.38 -14.89
N LEU A 221 12.81 26.45 -13.66
CA LEU A 221 12.78 25.31 -12.74
C LEU A 221 11.82 24.22 -13.23
N ALA A 222 10.63 24.61 -13.70
CA ALA A 222 9.69 23.68 -14.30
C ALA A 222 10.31 22.92 -15.47
N HIS A 223 11.00 23.60 -16.38
CA HIS A 223 11.70 23.01 -17.51
C HIS A 223 12.76 21.98 -17.06
N GLU A 224 13.58 22.32 -16.07
CA GLU A 224 14.61 21.41 -15.54
C GLU A 224 13.97 20.14 -14.95
N ARG A 225 12.91 20.27 -14.17
CA ARG A 225 12.20 19.15 -13.55
C ARG A 225 11.48 18.27 -14.57
N ILE A 226 10.79 18.88 -15.53
CA ILE A 226 10.14 18.14 -16.64
C ILE A 226 11.19 17.36 -17.42
N SER A 227 12.32 18.00 -17.81
CA SER A 227 13.40 17.35 -18.53
C SER A 227 14.03 16.18 -17.75
N THR A 228 14.08 16.28 -16.43
CA THR A 228 14.58 15.21 -15.55
C THR A 228 13.61 14.05 -15.53
N LEU A 229 12.33 14.31 -15.32
CA LEU A 229 11.29 13.28 -15.28
C LEU A 229 11.15 12.56 -16.63
N ILE A 230 11.25 13.28 -17.77
CA ILE A 230 11.28 12.68 -19.10
C ILE A 230 12.44 11.70 -19.27
N LYS A 231 13.62 12.01 -18.70
CA LYS A 231 14.78 11.10 -18.76
C LYS A 231 14.63 9.85 -17.91
N GLU A 232 13.90 9.97 -16.78
CA GLU A 232 13.60 8.82 -15.91
C GLU A 232 12.56 7.89 -16.53
N LEU A 233 11.64 8.44 -17.34
CA LEU A 233 10.56 7.68 -18.00
C LEU A 233 11.03 6.99 -19.32
N LYS A 234 12.17 7.36 -19.86
CA LYS A 234 12.76 6.78 -21.11
C LYS A 234 13.72 5.65 -20.82
#